data_62646f52834939b2f0fe592eaea0cbdd
#
_entry.id   62646f52834939b2f0fe592eaea0cbdd
#
_cell.length_a   1.000
_cell.length_b   1.000
_cell.length_c   1.000
_cell.angle_alpha   90.00
_cell.angle_beta   90.00
_cell.angle_gamma   90.00
#
_symmetry.space_group_name_H-M   'P 1'
#
loop_
_entity.id
_entity.type
_entity.pdbx_description
1 polymer ?
#
loop_
_entity_poly.entity_id
_entity_poly.type
_entity_poly.pdbx_seq_one_letter_code
_entity_poly.pdbx_strand_id
1 'polypeptide(L)'
;MIIVSGTKRSGTSMWMHILATAGLSIIGERYPAGSAGLLREANPDGFFESQLVSGINFQTNPHPLTGAYLAPEATRRHAVKVFIAGLVRTDVAFIDRVVATVRDWRGYTRSMRRLDALTGQPAEAAMAPALSWWCDNYALVRDLAVRGYPVHVVSYDALLRDPVGQVADVLDWLDIDDVTTAEHAASVVAPPLRPAAEPVADEVLAPGVSTEHLAVFDELFAAIDEGRSLTRALVTKLNDTDQALRPAVLHAQAKISAATAAQFLTPV
;
A
#
# COMPACT_ATOMS: atom_id res chain seq x y z
N MET A 1 16.70 -5.18 -0.85
CA MET A 1 15.45 -5.97 -0.90
C MET A 1 14.55 -5.46 -2.02
N ILE A 2 13.74 -6.31 -2.61
CA ILE A 2 12.63 -5.91 -3.46
C ILE A 2 11.46 -5.57 -2.52
N ILE A 3 11.06 -4.32 -2.45
CA ILE A 3 10.00 -3.87 -1.56
C ILE A 3 8.68 -3.82 -2.32
N VAL A 4 7.67 -4.54 -1.86
CA VAL A 4 6.28 -4.35 -2.30
C VAL A 4 5.63 -3.33 -1.39
N SER A 5 5.28 -2.18 -1.94
CA SER A 5 4.72 -1.06 -1.18
C SER A 5 3.37 -0.60 -1.72
N GLY A 6 2.61 0.07 -0.88
CA GLY A 6 1.29 0.62 -1.19
C GLY A 6 0.53 0.93 0.10
N THR A 7 -0.67 1.47 -0.04
CA THR A 7 -1.61 1.59 1.08
C THR A 7 -2.13 0.21 1.50
N LYS A 8 -2.66 0.07 2.69
CA LYS A 8 -3.46 -1.12 3.04
C LYS A 8 -4.55 -1.30 1.98
N ARG A 9 -4.87 -2.54 1.58
CA ARG A 9 -5.94 -2.83 0.58
C ARG A 9 -5.69 -2.34 -0.85
N SER A 10 -4.47 -1.94 -1.21
CA SER A 10 -4.10 -1.59 -2.59
C SER A 10 -3.59 -2.76 -3.43
N GLY A 11 -3.57 -3.99 -2.90
CA GLY A 11 -3.07 -5.15 -3.63
C GLY A 11 -1.66 -5.60 -3.24
N THR A 12 -1.06 -5.02 -2.19
CA THR A 12 0.30 -5.40 -1.72
C THR A 12 0.43 -6.89 -1.43
N SER A 13 -0.58 -7.53 -0.79
CA SER A 13 -0.54 -8.98 -0.54
C SER A 13 -0.63 -9.80 -1.82
N MET A 14 -1.39 -9.34 -2.81
CA MET A 14 -1.47 -9.98 -4.12
C MET A 14 -0.12 -9.95 -4.83
N TRP A 15 0.57 -8.81 -4.85
CA TRP A 15 1.92 -8.72 -5.38
C TRP A 15 2.93 -9.59 -4.63
N MET A 16 2.84 -9.69 -3.30
CA MET A 16 3.66 -10.64 -2.55
C MET A 16 3.41 -12.08 -2.97
N HIS A 17 2.14 -12.46 -3.23
CA HIS A 17 1.80 -13.80 -3.72
C HIS A 17 2.32 -14.04 -5.14
N ILE A 18 2.19 -13.06 -6.04
CA ILE A 18 2.74 -13.10 -7.39
C ILE A 18 4.25 -13.34 -7.34
N LEU A 19 5.00 -12.55 -6.58
CA LEU A 19 6.45 -12.67 -6.47
C LEU A 19 6.89 -13.98 -5.81
N ALA A 20 6.14 -14.47 -4.82
CA ALA A 20 6.39 -15.80 -4.24
C ALA A 20 6.19 -16.92 -5.27
N THR A 21 5.15 -16.82 -6.10
CA THR A 21 4.86 -17.79 -7.17
C THR A 21 5.90 -17.72 -8.30
N ALA A 22 6.45 -16.54 -8.56
CA ALA A 22 7.59 -16.35 -9.47
C ALA A 22 8.93 -16.85 -8.88
N GLY A 23 8.94 -17.43 -7.67
CA GLY A 23 10.12 -18.05 -7.07
C GLY A 23 11.01 -17.14 -6.23
N LEU A 24 10.58 -15.91 -5.93
CA LEU A 24 11.35 -15.04 -5.02
C LEU A 24 11.23 -15.50 -3.58
N SER A 25 12.32 -15.40 -2.84
CA SER A 25 12.31 -15.59 -1.39
C SER A 25 11.53 -14.47 -0.71
N ILE A 26 10.60 -14.81 0.20
CA ILE A 26 9.73 -13.86 0.87
C ILE A 26 10.19 -13.65 2.31
N ILE A 27 10.30 -12.39 2.73
CA ILE A 27 10.46 -12.01 4.14
C ILE A 27 9.08 -11.65 4.69
N GLY A 28 8.54 -12.52 5.52
CA GLY A 28 7.23 -12.38 6.14
C GLY A 28 6.45 -13.68 6.18
N GLU A 29 5.44 -13.72 7.04
CA GLU A 29 4.57 -14.88 7.18
C GLU A 29 3.31 -14.70 6.33
N ARG A 30 2.94 -15.75 5.58
CA ARG A 30 1.71 -15.74 4.79
C ARG A 30 0.48 -15.48 5.68
N TYR A 31 0.47 -16.05 6.86
CA TYR A 31 -0.57 -15.84 7.88
C TYR A 31 0.08 -15.54 9.23
N PRO A 32 0.40 -14.26 9.51
CA PRO A 32 0.97 -13.86 10.79
C PRO A 32 0.09 -14.27 11.98
N ALA A 33 0.70 -14.44 13.14
CA ALA A 33 -0.02 -14.68 14.39
C ALA A 33 -1.09 -13.60 14.60
N GLY A 34 -2.31 -14.01 14.94
CA GLY A 34 -3.47 -13.10 15.08
C GLY A 34 -4.27 -12.88 13.80
N SER A 35 -3.85 -13.38 12.63
CA SER A 35 -4.61 -13.30 11.38
C SER A 35 -5.70 -14.37 11.23
N ALA A 36 -6.19 -14.94 12.34
CA ALA A 36 -7.27 -15.94 12.33
C ALA A 36 -8.67 -15.30 12.15
N GLY A 37 -9.66 -16.13 11.79
CA GLY A 37 -11.07 -15.72 11.72
C GLY A 37 -11.34 -14.70 10.60
N LEU A 38 -12.06 -13.63 10.93
CA LEU A 38 -12.57 -12.62 9.98
C LEU A 38 -11.47 -11.96 9.11
N LEU A 39 -10.26 -11.81 9.64
CA LEU A 39 -9.14 -11.28 8.85
C LEU A 39 -8.75 -12.23 7.72
N ARG A 40 -8.78 -13.54 7.95
CA ARG A 40 -8.51 -14.54 6.91
C ARG A 40 -9.58 -14.54 5.82
N GLU A 41 -10.84 -14.29 6.18
CA GLU A 41 -11.92 -14.10 5.20
C GLU A 41 -11.71 -12.85 4.34
N ALA A 42 -11.15 -11.79 4.93
CA ALA A 42 -10.84 -10.54 4.22
C ALA A 42 -9.65 -10.68 3.26
N ASN A 43 -8.76 -11.66 3.48
CA ASN A 43 -7.60 -11.92 2.66
C ASN A 43 -7.20 -13.41 2.69
N PRO A 44 -7.95 -14.26 1.97
CA PRO A 44 -7.77 -15.73 2.02
C PRO A 44 -6.40 -16.18 1.47
N ASP A 45 -5.78 -15.39 0.59
CA ASP A 45 -4.49 -15.71 -0.02
C ASP A 45 -3.28 -15.37 0.86
N GLY A 46 -3.51 -14.72 1.99
CA GLY A 46 -2.48 -14.39 2.98
C GLY A 46 -2.06 -12.94 2.98
N PHE A 47 -1.36 -12.55 4.05
CA PHE A 47 -0.94 -11.16 4.31
C PHE A 47 0.53 -10.91 3.96
N PHE A 48 1.39 -11.93 4.11
CA PHE A 48 2.85 -11.83 3.90
C PHE A 48 3.48 -10.68 4.69
N GLU A 49 3.13 -10.57 5.97
CA GLU A 49 3.60 -9.49 6.84
C GLU A 49 4.72 -9.95 7.78
N SER A 50 5.59 -9.01 8.11
CA SER A 50 6.66 -9.15 9.11
C SER A 50 6.73 -7.87 9.94
N GLN A 51 7.59 -7.83 10.96
CA GLN A 51 7.86 -6.59 11.70
C GLN A 51 8.37 -5.46 10.80
N LEU A 52 8.88 -5.77 9.59
CA LEU A 52 9.37 -4.79 8.65
C LEU A 52 8.26 -4.03 7.91
N VAL A 53 7.00 -4.41 8.08
CA VAL A 53 5.84 -3.76 7.41
C VAL A 53 5.75 -2.26 7.71
N SER A 54 6.31 -1.82 8.86
CA SER A 54 6.38 -0.41 9.29
C SER A 54 7.65 0.32 8.88
N GLY A 55 8.50 -0.31 8.08
CA GLY A 55 9.79 0.22 7.59
C GLY A 55 10.98 -0.61 8.06
N ILE A 56 12.11 -0.48 7.36
CA ILE A 56 13.37 -1.17 7.67
C ILE A 56 14.33 -0.12 8.23
N ASN A 57 14.45 -0.06 9.55
CA ASN A 57 15.23 0.92 10.28
C ASN A 57 15.73 0.34 11.61
N PHE A 58 16.45 1.12 12.40
CA PHE A 58 17.04 0.67 13.68
C PHE A 58 16.04 0.12 14.71
N GLN A 59 14.74 0.36 14.56
CA GLN A 59 13.70 -0.17 15.45
C GLN A 59 13.20 -1.54 15.01
N THR A 60 13.36 -1.89 13.73
CA THR A 60 12.82 -3.10 13.12
C THR A 60 13.90 -4.06 12.63
N ASN A 61 15.11 -3.58 12.41
CA ASN A 61 16.25 -4.37 11.98
C ASN A 61 17.54 -3.83 12.66
N PRO A 62 18.10 -4.51 13.66
CA PRO A 62 17.86 -5.92 14.07
C PRO A 62 16.45 -6.20 14.58
N HIS A 63 16.03 -7.48 14.45
CA HIS A 63 14.73 -7.90 14.97
C HIS A 63 14.61 -7.63 16.48
N PRO A 64 13.60 -6.88 16.96
CA PRO A 64 13.55 -6.38 18.33
C PRO A 64 13.53 -7.47 19.40
N LEU A 65 13.03 -8.68 19.08
CA LEU A 65 12.95 -9.79 20.04
C LEU A 65 14.10 -10.79 19.92
N THR A 66 14.59 -11.05 18.67
CA THR A 66 15.59 -12.11 18.44
C THR A 66 16.99 -11.55 18.22
N GLY A 67 17.15 -10.26 17.97
CA GLY A 67 18.40 -9.64 17.61
C GLY A 67 18.91 -10.00 16.20
N ALA A 68 18.18 -10.79 15.43
CA ALA A 68 18.57 -11.20 14.08
C ALA A 68 18.66 -9.98 13.16
N TYR A 69 19.79 -9.83 12.47
CA TYR A 69 20.03 -8.74 11.53
C TYR A 69 19.93 -9.24 10.09
N LEU A 70 19.14 -8.54 9.30
CA LEU A 70 19.02 -8.76 7.86
C LEU A 70 19.95 -7.77 7.14
N ALA A 71 21.07 -8.28 6.59
CA ALA A 71 22.01 -7.45 5.85
C ALA A 71 21.45 -7.09 4.44
N PRO A 72 21.67 -5.86 3.95
CA PRO A 72 21.19 -5.44 2.63
C PRO A 72 21.66 -6.37 1.51
N GLU A 73 22.92 -6.77 1.52
CA GLU A 73 23.54 -7.62 0.49
C GLU A 73 22.96 -9.03 0.47
N ALA A 74 22.69 -9.60 1.66
CA ALA A 74 22.15 -10.96 1.80
C ALA A 74 20.67 -11.03 1.39
N THR A 75 19.97 -9.91 1.39
CA THR A 75 18.52 -9.86 1.14
C THR A 75 18.15 -9.18 -0.17
N ARG A 76 19.10 -8.87 -1.03
CA ARG A 76 18.89 -8.14 -2.27
C ARG A 76 17.79 -8.74 -3.16
N ARG A 77 17.72 -10.06 -3.27
CA ARG A 77 16.68 -10.79 -4.04
C ARG A 77 15.52 -11.31 -3.21
N HIS A 78 15.31 -10.80 -2.01
CA HIS A 78 14.15 -11.13 -1.19
C HIS A 78 13.07 -10.08 -1.35
N ALA A 79 11.83 -10.53 -1.52
CA ALA A 79 10.67 -9.64 -1.51
C ALA A 79 10.14 -9.45 -0.09
N VAL A 80 9.79 -8.22 0.26
CA VAL A 80 9.24 -7.86 1.57
C VAL A 80 8.11 -6.84 1.39
N LYS A 81 7.04 -6.99 2.18
CA LYS A 81 5.94 -6.05 2.19
C LYS A 81 6.22 -4.92 3.20
N VAL A 82 6.20 -3.68 2.72
CA VAL A 82 6.35 -2.48 3.54
C VAL A 82 5.31 -1.47 3.11
N PHE A 83 4.43 -1.02 4.00
CA PHE A 83 3.45 0.02 3.65
C PHE A 83 4.14 1.35 3.38
N ILE A 84 3.48 2.27 2.65
CA ILE A 84 4.05 3.56 2.27
C ILE A 84 4.59 4.32 3.48
N ALA A 85 3.84 4.38 4.58
CA ALA A 85 4.28 5.02 5.82
C ALA A 85 5.57 4.39 6.41
N GLY A 86 5.84 3.13 6.11
CA GLY A 86 7.07 2.43 6.44
C GLY A 86 8.18 2.67 5.40
N LEU A 87 7.82 2.67 4.12
CA LEU A 87 8.77 2.89 3.02
C LEU A 87 9.50 4.22 3.17
N VAL A 88 8.80 5.30 3.46
CA VAL A 88 9.39 6.64 3.66
C VAL A 88 10.36 6.71 4.85
N ARG A 89 10.31 5.74 5.76
CA ARG A 89 11.23 5.60 6.92
C ARG A 89 12.27 4.50 6.74
N THR A 90 12.21 3.77 5.65
CA THR A 90 13.15 2.69 5.36
C THR A 90 14.49 3.28 4.95
N ASP A 91 15.58 2.79 5.52
CA ASP A 91 16.92 3.14 5.11
C ASP A 91 17.17 2.71 3.67
N VAL A 92 17.65 3.64 2.83
CA VAL A 92 17.85 3.43 1.39
C VAL A 92 18.81 2.28 1.08
N ALA A 93 19.73 1.94 2.00
CA ALA A 93 20.62 0.80 1.85
C ALA A 93 19.88 -0.54 1.68
N PHE A 94 18.64 -0.65 2.19
CA PHE A 94 17.81 -1.83 2.05
C PHE A 94 16.92 -1.82 0.80
N ILE A 95 16.82 -0.70 0.10
CA ILE A 95 15.98 -0.55 -1.10
C ILE A 95 16.80 -0.89 -2.33
N ASP A 96 16.59 -2.08 -2.88
CA ASP A 96 17.13 -2.43 -4.19
C ASP A 96 16.16 -1.96 -5.29
N ARG A 97 14.92 -2.39 -5.20
CA ARG A 97 13.82 -2.01 -6.10
C ARG A 97 12.50 -1.94 -5.34
N VAL A 98 11.56 -1.10 -5.80
CA VAL A 98 10.23 -0.98 -5.20
C VAL A 98 9.16 -1.26 -6.24
N VAL A 99 8.30 -2.25 -5.98
CA VAL A 99 7.01 -2.42 -6.68
C VAL A 99 5.95 -1.69 -5.87
N ALA A 100 5.54 -0.52 -6.33
CA ALA A 100 4.55 0.31 -5.64
C ALA A 100 3.16 0.13 -6.26
N THR A 101 2.22 -0.39 -5.47
CA THR A 101 0.86 -0.63 -5.96
C THR A 101 -0.13 0.42 -5.46
N VAL A 102 -0.87 1.01 -6.39
CA VAL A 102 -1.89 2.03 -6.12
C VAL A 102 -3.24 1.52 -6.62
N ARG A 103 -4.28 1.77 -5.85
CA ARG A 103 -5.67 1.45 -6.18
C ARG A 103 -6.48 2.73 -6.29
N ASP A 104 -7.53 2.73 -7.13
CA ASP A 104 -8.51 3.82 -7.15
C ASP A 104 -9.00 4.18 -5.76
N TRP A 105 -9.08 5.47 -5.43
CA TRP A 105 -9.40 5.94 -4.08
C TRP A 105 -10.82 5.56 -3.63
N ARG A 106 -11.78 5.46 -4.57
CA ARG A 106 -13.16 4.99 -4.27
C ARG A 106 -13.15 3.51 -3.94
N GLY A 107 -12.43 2.72 -4.73
CA GLY A 107 -12.24 1.29 -4.51
C GLY A 107 -11.51 0.99 -3.20
N TYR A 108 -10.47 1.79 -2.91
CA TYR A 108 -9.76 1.75 -1.65
C TYR A 108 -10.69 2.08 -0.47
N THR A 109 -11.40 3.20 -0.52
CA THR A 109 -12.30 3.66 0.55
C THR A 109 -13.36 2.63 0.88
N ARG A 110 -14.01 2.05 -0.15
CA ARG A 110 -14.98 0.97 0.05
C ARG A 110 -14.36 -0.26 0.70
N SER A 111 -13.14 -0.62 0.31
CA SER A 111 -12.41 -1.77 0.87
C SER A 111 -12.01 -1.54 2.33
N MET A 112 -11.58 -0.33 2.69
CA MET A 112 -11.23 0.04 4.07
C MET A 112 -12.45 0.02 4.97
N ARG A 113 -13.54 0.69 4.59
CA ARG A 113 -14.80 0.66 5.37
C ARG A 113 -15.31 -0.75 5.63
N ARG A 114 -15.14 -1.65 4.65
CA ARG A 114 -15.51 -3.06 4.83
C ARG A 114 -14.60 -3.75 5.85
N LEU A 115 -13.30 -3.46 5.80
CA LEU A 115 -12.36 -4.00 6.78
C LEU A 115 -12.67 -3.49 8.19
N ASP A 116 -12.93 -2.19 8.35
CA ASP A 116 -13.28 -1.57 9.63
C ASP A 116 -14.56 -2.19 10.20
N ALA A 117 -15.58 -2.39 9.36
CA ALA A 117 -16.82 -3.07 9.77
C ALA A 117 -16.59 -4.53 10.21
N LEU A 118 -15.68 -5.26 9.54
CA LEU A 118 -15.33 -6.64 9.92
C LEU A 118 -14.53 -6.73 11.21
N THR A 119 -13.67 -5.72 11.47
CA THR A 119 -12.79 -5.70 12.65
C THR A 119 -13.42 -5.01 13.86
N GLY A 120 -14.62 -4.42 13.69
CA GLY A 120 -15.29 -3.66 14.75
C GLY A 120 -14.56 -2.37 15.14
N GLN A 121 -13.68 -1.87 14.28
CA GLN A 121 -12.96 -0.63 14.55
C GLN A 121 -13.94 0.57 14.46
N PRO A 122 -14.02 1.41 15.49
CA PRO A 122 -14.88 2.60 15.43
C PRO A 122 -14.35 3.56 14.36
N ALA A 123 -15.24 3.98 13.46
CA ALA A 123 -14.91 4.92 12.36
C ALA A 123 -14.31 6.25 12.86
N GLU A 124 -14.60 6.61 14.11
CA GLU A 124 -14.11 7.83 14.76
C GLU A 124 -12.66 7.75 15.24
N ALA A 125 -12.12 6.54 15.38
CA ALA A 125 -10.75 6.31 15.85
C ALA A 125 -9.71 6.28 14.71
N ALA A 126 -10.13 6.49 13.48
CA ALA A 126 -9.27 6.44 12.30
C ALA A 126 -9.43 7.68 11.42
N MET A 127 -8.41 7.99 10.64
CA MET A 127 -8.51 8.97 9.56
C MET A 127 -9.50 8.49 8.50
N ALA A 128 -10.30 9.40 7.95
CA ALA A 128 -11.20 9.06 6.84
C ALA A 128 -10.40 8.37 5.71
N PRO A 129 -10.87 7.23 5.18
CA PRO A 129 -10.09 6.44 4.23
C PRO A 129 -9.61 7.22 3.00
N ALA A 130 -10.41 8.13 2.45
CA ALA A 130 -9.98 8.96 1.31
C ALA A 130 -8.81 9.89 1.67
N LEU A 131 -8.79 10.47 2.88
CA LEU A 131 -7.64 11.25 3.37
C LEU A 131 -6.41 10.36 3.62
N SER A 132 -6.59 9.15 4.17
CA SER A 132 -5.49 8.20 4.33
C SER A 132 -4.90 7.81 2.98
N TRP A 133 -5.74 7.56 1.97
CA TRP A 133 -5.31 7.29 0.61
C TRP A 133 -4.46 8.44 0.06
N TRP A 134 -4.94 9.68 0.24
CA TRP A 134 -4.22 10.87 -0.18
C TRP A 134 -2.86 10.98 0.49
N CYS A 135 -2.83 10.94 1.83
CA CYS A 135 -1.59 11.08 2.61
C CYS A 135 -0.52 10.08 2.19
N ASP A 136 -0.90 8.82 2.04
CA ASP A 136 0.04 7.76 1.70
C ASP A 136 0.56 7.93 0.26
N ASN A 137 -0.34 8.12 -0.73
CA ASN A 137 0.10 8.20 -2.13
C ASN A 137 0.87 9.49 -2.42
N TYR A 138 0.49 10.61 -1.81
CA TYR A 138 1.27 11.84 -1.90
C TYR A 138 2.64 11.70 -1.23
N ALA A 139 2.71 11.03 -0.07
CA ALA A 139 3.99 10.73 0.57
C ALA A 139 4.88 9.85 -0.32
N LEU A 140 4.31 8.85 -1.02
CA LEU A 140 5.04 8.04 -1.99
C LEU A 140 5.61 8.89 -3.12
N VAL A 141 4.79 9.73 -3.76
CA VAL A 141 5.24 10.62 -4.85
C VAL A 141 6.39 11.53 -4.39
N ARG A 142 6.27 12.12 -3.21
CA ARG A 142 7.34 12.98 -2.64
C ARG A 142 8.61 12.19 -2.34
N ASP A 143 8.46 11.02 -1.76
CA ASP A 143 9.59 10.18 -1.38
C ASP A 143 10.39 9.75 -2.60
N LEU A 144 9.70 9.34 -3.67
CA LEU A 144 10.31 9.02 -4.95
C LEU A 144 11.07 10.21 -5.56
N ALA A 145 10.47 11.41 -5.51
CA ALA A 145 11.10 12.62 -6.03
C ALA A 145 12.35 13.03 -5.26
N VAL A 146 12.41 12.74 -3.95
CA VAL A 146 13.54 13.14 -3.07
C VAL A 146 14.63 12.08 -3.04
N ARG A 147 14.28 10.79 -2.91
CA ARG A 147 15.26 9.72 -2.69
C ARG A 147 15.69 9.00 -3.96
N GLY A 148 14.90 9.05 -5.04
CA GLY A 148 15.27 8.60 -6.38
C GLY A 148 15.61 7.11 -6.51
N TYR A 149 15.11 6.23 -5.65
CA TYR A 149 15.35 4.79 -5.77
C TYR A 149 14.54 4.19 -6.93
N PRO A 150 14.98 3.04 -7.51
CA PRO A 150 14.27 2.40 -8.59
C PRO A 150 12.87 1.96 -8.16
N VAL A 151 11.84 2.38 -8.92
CA VAL A 151 10.45 2.06 -8.65
C VAL A 151 9.70 1.68 -9.92
N HIS A 152 8.86 0.66 -9.83
CA HIS A 152 7.82 0.34 -10.80
C HIS A 152 6.47 0.57 -10.12
N VAL A 153 5.75 1.59 -10.57
CA VAL A 153 4.42 1.92 -10.02
C VAL A 153 3.37 1.18 -10.83
N VAL A 154 2.54 0.40 -10.15
CA VAL A 154 1.50 -0.42 -10.78
C VAL A 154 0.12 -0.04 -10.28
N SER A 155 -0.87 -0.05 -11.17
CA SER A 155 -2.26 0.08 -10.81
C SER A 155 -2.84 -1.29 -10.41
N TYR A 156 -3.54 -1.34 -9.27
CA TYR A 156 -4.32 -2.51 -8.88
C TYR A 156 -5.41 -2.85 -9.90
N ASP A 157 -6.03 -1.82 -10.46
CA ASP A 157 -7.11 -1.97 -11.43
C ASP A 157 -6.58 -2.43 -12.80
N ALA A 158 -5.40 -1.95 -13.23
CA ALA A 158 -4.71 -2.45 -14.42
C ALA A 158 -4.30 -3.92 -14.26
N LEU A 159 -3.78 -4.31 -13.08
CA LEU A 159 -3.45 -5.70 -12.78
C LEU A 159 -4.67 -6.62 -12.91
N LEU A 160 -5.86 -6.19 -12.49
CA LEU A 160 -7.09 -6.99 -12.64
C LEU A 160 -7.60 -7.05 -14.09
N ARG A 161 -7.33 -6.02 -14.91
CA ARG A 161 -7.73 -5.99 -16.33
C ARG A 161 -6.81 -6.84 -17.21
N ASP A 162 -5.52 -6.79 -16.95
CA ASP A 162 -4.49 -7.53 -17.70
C ASP A 162 -3.45 -8.14 -16.75
N PRO A 163 -3.78 -9.25 -16.08
CA PRO A 163 -2.87 -9.87 -15.11
C PRO A 163 -1.54 -10.30 -15.72
N VAL A 164 -1.58 -10.92 -16.90
CA VAL A 164 -0.38 -11.48 -17.52
C VAL A 164 0.56 -10.37 -17.99
N GLY A 165 0.03 -9.35 -18.68
CA GLY A 165 0.85 -8.22 -19.14
C GLY A 165 1.48 -7.46 -17.97
N GLN A 166 0.69 -7.09 -16.94
CA GLN A 166 1.20 -6.35 -15.79
C GLN A 166 2.24 -7.16 -14.97
N VAL A 167 2.05 -8.47 -14.85
CA VAL A 167 3.02 -9.33 -14.16
C VAL A 167 4.27 -9.47 -14.98
N ALA A 168 4.16 -9.67 -16.30
CA ALA A 168 5.31 -9.77 -17.21
C ALA A 168 6.18 -8.50 -17.16
N ASP A 169 5.56 -7.32 -17.25
CA ASP A 169 6.26 -6.03 -17.19
C ASP A 169 7.05 -5.85 -15.87
N VAL A 170 6.45 -6.24 -14.74
CA VAL A 170 7.14 -6.15 -13.45
C VAL A 170 8.25 -7.18 -13.33
N LEU A 171 8.05 -8.42 -13.78
CA LEU A 171 9.07 -9.46 -13.71
C LEU A 171 10.27 -9.15 -14.63
N ASP A 172 10.02 -8.68 -15.86
CA ASP A 172 11.05 -8.16 -16.76
C ASP A 172 11.88 -7.05 -16.09
N TRP A 173 11.19 -6.05 -15.53
CA TRP A 173 11.85 -4.97 -14.78
C TRP A 173 12.64 -5.45 -13.55
N LEU A 174 12.30 -6.61 -12.97
CA LEU A 174 13.03 -7.27 -11.89
C LEU A 174 14.16 -8.19 -12.38
N ASP A 175 14.44 -8.23 -13.69
CA ASP A 175 15.38 -9.15 -14.34
C ASP A 175 14.97 -10.63 -14.15
N ILE A 176 13.70 -10.95 -14.33
CA ILE A 176 13.12 -12.30 -14.30
C ILE A 176 12.46 -12.56 -15.66
N ASP A 177 13.30 -12.83 -16.66
CA ASP A 177 12.92 -12.98 -18.08
C ASP A 177 12.39 -14.37 -18.39
N ASP A 178 11.21 -14.74 -17.91
CA ASP A 178 10.58 -16.01 -18.25
C ASP A 178 9.07 -15.84 -18.40
N VAL A 179 8.58 -15.91 -19.63
CA VAL A 179 7.15 -15.78 -19.96
C VAL A 179 6.32 -16.86 -19.25
N THR A 180 6.82 -18.11 -19.18
CA THR A 180 6.13 -19.19 -18.46
C THR A 180 6.01 -18.86 -16.96
N THR A 181 7.04 -18.27 -16.39
CA THR A 181 7.02 -17.78 -15.01
C THR A 181 6.00 -16.66 -14.84
N ALA A 182 5.89 -15.71 -15.80
CA ALA A 182 4.91 -14.63 -15.75
C ALA A 182 3.47 -15.13 -15.80
N GLU A 183 3.15 -16.04 -16.74
CA GLU A 183 1.81 -16.65 -16.83
C GLU A 183 1.46 -17.43 -15.57
N HIS A 184 2.41 -18.22 -15.04
CA HIS A 184 2.22 -18.96 -13.79
C HIS A 184 2.01 -18.02 -12.61
N ALA A 185 2.83 -16.98 -12.47
CA ALA A 185 2.72 -15.98 -11.41
C ALA A 185 1.41 -15.18 -11.52
N ALA A 186 0.95 -14.85 -12.72
CA ALA A 186 -0.31 -14.18 -12.96
C ALA A 186 -1.54 -15.03 -12.58
N SER A 187 -1.41 -16.37 -12.59
CA SER A 187 -2.53 -17.29 -12.27
C SER A 187 -3.07 -17.11 -10.84
N VAL A 188 -2.30 -16.50 -9.93
CA VAL A 188 -2.73 -16.22 -8.55
C VAL A 188 -3.54 -14.92 -8.43
N VAL A 189 -3.65 -14.13 -9.52
CA VAL A 189 -4.46 -12.92 -9.51
C VAL A 189 -5.93 -13.31 -9.51
N ALA A 190 -6.52 -13.29 -8.32
CA ALA A 190 -7.93 -13.60 -8.16
C ALA A 190 -8.80 -12.38 -8.49
N PRO A 191 -9.97 -12.59 -9.15
CA PRO A 191 -10.94 -11.52 -9.30
C PRO A 191 -11.37 -11.00 -7.93
N PRO A 192 -11.85 -9.74 -7.83
CA PRO A 192 -12.26 -9.19 -6.56
C PRO A 192 -13.30 -10.11 -5.90
N LEU A 193 -13.12 -10.38 -4.62
CA LEU A 193 -13.94 -11.31 -3.82
C LEU A 193 -15.44 -11.01 -3.85
N ARG A 194 -15.85 -9.86 -4.35
CA ARG A 194 -17.25 -9.46 -4.55
C ARG A 194 -17.37 -8.54 -5.77
N PRO A 195 -18.50 -8.61 -6.51
CA PRO A 195 -18.78 -7.67 -7.58
C PRO A 195 -18.73 -6.23 -7.09
N ALA A 196 -18.52 -5.30 -8.01
CA ALA A 196 -18.52 -3.87 -7.70
C ALA A 196 -19.79 -3.52 -6.90
N ALA A 197 -19.61 -2.91 -5.73
CA ALA A 197 -20.75 -2.43 -4.96
C ALA A 197 -21.48 -1.34 -5.76
N GLU A 198 -22.78 -1.15 -5.48
CA GLU A 198 -23.53 -0.05 -6.07
C GLU A 198 -22.77 1.28 -5.95
N PRO A 199 -22.89 2.16 -6.96
CA PRO A 199 -22.28 3.48 -6.91
C PRO A 199 -22.70 4.23 -5.65
N VAL A 200 -21.71 4.66 -4.86
CA VAL A 200 -21.93 5.51 -3.67
C VAL A 200 -21.39 6.88 -4.01
N ALA A 201 -22.17 7.93 -3.70
CA ALA A 201 -21.76 9.30 -3.96
C ALA A 201 -20.41 9.66 -3.30
N ASP A 202 -19.61 10.45 -3.98
CA ASP A 202 -18.25 10.82 -3.53
C ASP A 202 -18.26 11.56 -2.20
N GLU A 203 -19.26 12.40 -1.94
CA GLU A 203 -19.44 13.12 -0.67
C GLU A 203 -19.61 12.15 0.50
N VAL A 204 -20.22 10.99 0.26
CA VAL A 204 -20.37 9.94 1.28
C VAL A 204 -19.05 9.18 1.45
N LEU A 205 -18.32 8.94 0.36
CA LEU A 205 -17.04 8.23 0.40
C LEU A 205 -15.92 9.06 1.03
N ALA A 206 -15.89 10.36 0.73
CA ALA A 206 -14.84 11.29 1.15
C ALA A 206 -15.40 12.53 1.88
N PRO A 207 -16.04 12.36 3.05
CA PRO A 207 -16.62 13.48 3.77
C PRO A 207 -15.56 14.53 4.11
N GLY A 208 -15.86 15.80 3.80
CA GLY A 208 -14.96 16.92 4.07
C GLY A 208 -13.85 17.15 3.06
N VAL A 209 -13.82 16.38 1.97
CA VAL A 209 -12.94 16.63 0.83
C VAL A 209 -13.77 17.25 -0.30
N SER A 210 -13.33 18.40 -0.82
CA SER A 210 -14.05 19.07 -1.91
C SER A 210 -13.96 18.29 -3.23
N THR A 211 -14.93 18.48 -4.11
CA THR A 211 -14.93 17.88 -5.46
C THR A 211 -13.72 18.28 -6.28
N GLU A 212 -13.19 19.50 -6.08
CA GLU A 212 -11.96 19.97 -6.72
C GLU A 212 -10.75 19.14 -6.29
N HIS A 213 -10.59 18.85 -5.00
CA HIS A 213 -9.51 17.99 -4.49
C HIS A 213 -9.69 16.55 -4.94
N LEU A 214 -10.93 16.03 -4.98
CA LEU A 214 -11.19 14.69 -5.49
C LEU A 214 -10.85 14.55 -6.96
N ALA A 215 -11.02 15.60 -7.77
CA ALA A 215 -10.57 15.60 -9.16
C ALA A 215 -9.04 15.45 -9.28
N VAL A 216 -8.26 15.99 -8.33
CA VAL A 216 -6.80 15.78 -8.29
C VAL A 216 -6.44 14.34 -7.89
N PHE A 217 -7.22 13.71 -7.01
CA PHE A 217 -7.06 12.28 -6.70
C PHE A 217 -7.28 11.42 -7.95
N ASP A 218 -8.33 11.74 -8.72
CA ASP A 218 -8.64 11.05 -9.97
C ASP A 218 -7.54 11.27 -11.02
N GLU A 219 -7.01 12.49 -11.14
CA GLU A 219 -5.93 12.81 -12.08
C GLU A 219 -4.62 12.07 -11.74
N LEU A 220 -4.29 11.98 -10.44
CA LEU A 220 -3.14 11.19 -9.98
C LEU A 220 -3.32 9.71 -10.29
N PHE A 221 -4.48 9.15 -9.95
CA PHE A 221 -4.75 7.73 -10.20
C PHE A 221 -4.78 7.42 -11.70
N ALA A 222 -5.42 8.25 -12.51
CA ALA A 222 -5.45 8.08 -13.96
C ALA A 222 -4.04 8.11 -14.59
N ALA A 223 -3.16 9.00 -14.11
CA ALA A 223 -1.77 9.03 -14.58
C ALA A 223 -1.05 7.69 -14.27
N ILE A 224 -1.27 7.12 -13.09
CA ILE A 224 -0.70 5.83 -12.70
C ILE A 224 -1.32 4.68 -13.49
N ASP A 225 -2.65 4.63 -13.61
CA ASP A 225 -3.38 3.56 -14.28
C ASP A 225 -3.09 3.45 -15.77
N GLU A 226 -2.75 4.59 -16.39
CA GLU A 226 -2.37 4.70 -17.80
C GLU A 226 -0.85 4.66 -18.01
N GLY A 227 -0.05 4.46 -16.97
CA GLY A 227 1.42 4.44 -17.05
C GLY A 227 2.03 5.78 -17.50
N ARG A 228 1.33 6.91 -17.28
CA ARG A 228 1.80 8.24 -17.68
C ARG A 228 2.72 8.86 -16.63
N SER A 229 3.74 9.55 -17.09
CA SER A 229 4.59 10.35 -16.22
C SER A 229 3.83 11.53 -15.60
N LEU A 230 4.13 11.83 -14.33
CA LEU A 230 3.55 13.00 -13.64
C LEU A 230 4.09 14.29 -14.27
N THR A 231 3.22 15.07 -14.88
CA THR A 231 3.59 16.36 -15.45
C THR A 231 3.87 17.38 -14.35
N ARG A 232 4.67 18.42 -14.67
CA ARG A 232 4.92 19.52 -13.72
C ARG A 232 3.61 20.19 -13.26
N ALA A 233 2.63 20.32 -14.14
CA ALA A 233 1.32 20.88 -13.80
C ALA A 233 0.59 20.01 -12.77
N LEU A 234 0.59 18.68 -12.95
CA LEU A 234 0.01 17.76 -11.97
C LEU A 234 0.75 17.81 -10.63
N VAL A 235 2.08 17.80 -10.64
CA VAL A 235 2.88 17.94 -9.40
C VAL A 235 2.54 19.22 -8.64
N THR A 236 2.32 20.34 -9.33
CA THR A 236 1.86 21.58 -8.69
C THR A 236 0.50 21.39 -8.03
N LYS A 237 -0.49 20.82 -8.75
CA LYS A 237 -1.82 20.53 -8.19
C LYS A 237 -1.74 19.61 -6.97
N LEU A 238 -0.87 18.59 -7.01
CA LEU A 238 -0.65 17.69 -5.87
C LEU A 238 -0.15 18.45 -4.63
N ASN A 239 0.82 19.35 -4.81
CA ASN A 239 1.35 20.16 -3.73
C ASN A 239 0.31 21.12 -3.14
N ASP A 240 -0.47 21.80 -3.99
CA ASP A 240 -1.51 22.72 -3.58
C ASP A 240 -2.62 21.98 -2.82
N THR A 241 -3.03 20.81 -3.31
CA THR A 241 -4.00 19.94 -2.65
C THR A 241 -3.51 19.46 -1.28
N ASP A 242 -2.22 19.08 -1.16
CA ASP A 242 -1.65 18.68 0.14
C ASP A 242 -1.70 19.84 1.15
N GLN A 243 -1.34 21.05 0.71
CA GLN A 243 -1.42 22.24 1.57
C GLN A 243 -2.86 22.51 2.03
N ALA A 244 -3.84 22.40 1.12
CA ALA A 244 -5.24 22.63 1.43
C ALA A 244 -5.81 21.57 2.39
N LEU A 245 -5.44 20.31 2.25
CA LEU A 245 -5.92 19.19 3.08
C LEU A 245 -5.17 19.06 4.41
N ARG A 246 -4.01 19.68 4.57
CA ARG A 246 -3.16 19.58 5.77
C ARG A 246 -3.87 19.85 7.07
N PRO A 247 -4.75 20.89 7.21
CA PRO A 247 -5.47 21.12 8.45
C PRO A 247 -6.41 19.95 8.82
N ALA A 248 -7.10 19.37 7.86
CA ALA A 248 -7.97 18.20 8.07
C ALA A 248 -7.16 16.95 8.48
N VAL A 249 -6.02 16.74 7.87
CA VAL A 249 -5.09 15.65 8.21
C VAL A 249 -4.56 15.80 9.63
N LEU A 250 -4.07 16.98 10.01
CA LEU A 250 -3.56 17.24 11.36
C LEU A 250 -4.66 17.08 12.43
N HIS A 251 -5.87 17.54 12.13
CA HIS A 251 -7.00 17.35 13.02
C HIS A 251 -7.33 15.86 13.23
N ALA A 252 -7.36 15.07 12.16
CA ALA A 252 -7.58 13.64 12.25
C ALA A 252 -6.47 12.92 13.04
N GLN A 253 -5.20 13.27 12.81
CA GLN A 253 -4.06 12.73 13.56
C GLN A 253 -4.13 13.06 15.05
N ALA A 254 -4.51 14.28 15.40
CA ALA A 254 -4.68 14.68 16.80
C ALA A 254 -5.79 13.87 17.49
N LYS A 255 -6.92 13.62 16.81
CA LYS A 255 -8.01 12.77 17.34
C LYS A 255 -7.53 11.33 17.58
N ILE A 256 -6.82 10.74 16.62
CA ILE A 256 -6.27 9.37 16.74
C ILE A 256 -5.32 9.30 17.94
N SER A 257 -4.40 10.25 18.07
CA SER A 257 -3.44 10.30 19.18
C SER A 257 -4.14 10.43 20.52
N ALA A 258 -5.19 11.27 20.63
CA ALA A 258 -5.97 11.41 21.84
C ALA A 258 -6.75 10.13 22.19
N ALA A 259 -7.36 9.47 21.21
CA ALA A 259 -8.07 8.20 21.42
C ALA A 259 -7.13 7.10 21.89
N THR A 260 -5.94 7.00 21.29
CA THR A 260 -4.90 6.03 21.69
C THR A 260 -4.44 6.31 23.14
N ALA A 261 -4.16 7.56 23.49
CA ALA A 261 -3.76 7.93 24.84
C ALA A 261 -4.84 7.59 25.89
N ALA A 262 -6.13 7.80 25.57
CA ALA A 262 -7.23 7.47 26.45
C ALA A 262 -7.33 5.97 26.74
N GLN A 263 -7.02 5.10 25.77
CA GLN A 263 -7.01 3.64 25.95
C GLN A 263 -5.94 3.18 26.95
N PHE A 264 -4.80 3.86 27.02
CA PHE A 264 -3.72 3.54 27.97
C PHE A 264 -3.97 4.08 29.39
N LEU A 265 -4.90 5.03 29.54
CA LEU A 265 -5.24 5.66 30.83
C LEU A 265 -6.45 5.03 31.53
N THR A 266 -7.15 4.10 30.89
CA THR A 266 -8.28 3.38 31.50
C THR A 266 -7.70 2.17 32.28
N PRO A 267 -7.74 2.17 33.62
CA PRO A 267 -7.29 1.02 34.41
C PRO A 267 -8.24 -0.17 34.15
N VAL A 268 -7.65 -1.36 33.95
CA VAL A 268 -8.36 -2.65 33.87
C VAL A 268 -8.93 -3.01 35.23
#